data_bfb27c5b73b8844fab1e6aeef0055dd6
#
_entry.id   bfb27c5b73b8844fab1e6aeef0055dd6
#
_cell.length_a   1.000
_cell.length_b   1.000
_cell.length_c   1.000
_cell.angle_alpha   90.00
_cell.angle_beta   90.00
_cell.angle_gamma   90.00
#
_symmetry.space_group_name_H-M   'P 1'
#
loop_
_entity.id
_entity.type
_entity.pdbx_description
1 polymer ?
#
loop_
_entity_poly.entity_id
_entity_poly.type
_entity_poly.pdbx_seq_one_letter_code
_entity_poly.pdbx_strand_id
1 'polypeptide(L)'
;MKIALLGTGRMGSEVATAAEEAGHEVVARLGRMELSLLADDAADRIAGADVAVDFTVAEQVPRSVELAARAGADLVVGTTGWHPHEVDFRALTDAGHGVVYGHNFSLGVHVFVRLAREAARLADAVGGYDAHVDEVHHRHKSDHPSGTALHVAREILPELRDKTRLADGPPEGVADPETLYVTSVRAGEVPGIHVVGLEGAHDRVELRHEARSRSGFARGAVAAAEWIRGRGGVHTFDEVVADLLDRRRADAPGSSQTSGRTSGAREKGPPGSSQEEVGRRGA
;
A
#
# COMPACT_ATOMS: atom_id res chain seq x y z
N MET A 1 12.30 -9.15 17.55
CA MET A 1 11.88 -7.92 18.24
C MET A 1 10.76 -8.24 19.22
N LYS A 2 10.53 -7.35 20.19
CA LYS A 2 9.45 -7.41 21.17
C LYS A 2 8.28 -6.56 20.71
N ILE A 3 7.11 -7.16 20.62
CA ILE A 3 5.88 -6.51 20.13
C ILE A 3 4.86 -6.42 21.25
N ALA A 4 4.28 -5.23 21.45
CA ALA A 4 3.09 -5.04 22.26
C ALA A 4 1.87 -4.89 21.36
N LEU A 5 0.78 -5.57 21.70
CA LEU A 5 -0.49 -5.50 20.96
C LEU A 5 -1.48 -4.64 21.71
N LEU A 6 -1.98 -3.61 21.06
CA LEU A 6 -3.09 -2.77 21.50
C LEU A 6 -4.34 -3.22 20.76
N GLY A 7 -5.27 -3.83 21.49
CA GLY A 7 -6.46 -4.49 20.94
C GLY A 7 -6.30 -6.02 20.90
N THR A 8 -7.20 -6.70 21.63
CA THR A 8 -7.24 -8.18 21.76
C THR A 8 -8.34 -8.82 20.92
N GLY A 9 -8.86 -8.08 19.93
CA GLY A 9 -9.86 -8.56 18.99
C GLY A 9 -9.32 -9.54 17.96
N ARG A 10 -10.15 -9.88 16.96
CA ARG A 10 -9.78 -10.82 15.89
C ARG A 10 -8.45 -10.46 15.20
N MET A 11 -8.26 -9.18 14.85
CA MET A 11 -7.00 -8.75 14.20
C MET A 11 -5.80 -8.81 15.15
N GLY A 12 -5.95 -8.38 16.42
CA GLY A 12 -4.88 -8.49 17.40
C GLY A 12 -4.42 -9.93 17.61
N SER A 13 -5.34 -10.90 17.61
CA SER A 13 -5.00 -12.33 17.69
C SER A 13 -4.24 -12.83 16.45
N GLU A 14 -4.67 -12.43 15.25
CA GLU A 14 -3.97 -12.78 14.00
C GLU A 14 -2.56 -12.17 13.95
N VAL A 15 -2.39 -10.91 14.41
CA VAL A 15 -1.07 -10.26 14.47
C VAL A 15 -0.16 -10.97 15.48
N ALA A 16 -0.70 -11.41 16.62
CA ALA A 16 0.06 -12.21 17.58
C ALA A 16 0.62 -13.47 16.94
N THR A 17 -0.24 -14.24 16.26
CA THR A 17 0.18 -15.48 15.58
C THR A 17 1.22 -15.17 14.50
N ALA A 18 0.98 -14.15 13.66
CA ALA A 18 1.92 -13.77 12.60
C ALA A 18 3.28 -13.30 13.14
N ALA A 19 3.29 -12.59 14.28
CA ALA A 19 4.50 -12.15 14.94
C ALA A 19 5.32 -13.34 15.50
N GLU A 20 4.65 -14.28 16.16
CA GLU A 20 5.26 -15.50 16.70
C GLU A 20 5.82 -16.40 15.57
N GLU A 21 5.07 -16.56 14.46
CA GLU A 21 5.52 -17.27 13.24
C GLU A 21 6.76 -16.63 12.60
N ALA A 22 6.89 -15.29 12.70
CA ALA A 22 8.04 -14.54 12.21
C ALA A 22 9.22 -14.52 13.20
N GLY A 23 9.11 -15.23 14.34
CA GLY A 23 10.16 -15.31 15.36
C GLY A 23 10.25 -14.08 16.28
N HIS A 24 9.17 -13.31 16.39
CA HIS A 24 9.08 -12.19 17.32
C HIS A 24 8.41 -12.58 18.64
N GLU A 25 8.71 -11.85 19.70
CA GLU A 25 8.14 -12.03 21.02
C GLU A 25 6.97 -11.07 21.23
N VAL A 26 5.79 -11.60 21.54
CA VAL A 26 4.65 -10.78 21.97
C VAL A 26 4.72 -10.59 23.49
N VAL A 27 5.23 -9.44 23.93
CA VAL A 27 5.50 -9.16 25.35
C VAL A 27 4.27 -8.65 26.11
N ALA A 28 3.29 -8.07 25.41
CA ALA A 28 2.07 -7.56 26.01
C ALA A 28 0.87 -7.63 25.05
N ARG A 29 -0.32 -7.79 25.63
CA ARG A 29 -1.60 -7.74 24.91
C ARG A 29 -2.59 -6.93 25.74
N LEU A 30 -2.88 -5.70 25.33
CA LEU A 30 -3.78 -4.79 26.04
C LEU A 30 -5.17 -4.81 25.39
N GLY A 31 -6.15 -5.25 26.17
CA GLY A 31 -7.57 -5.16 25.81
C GLY A 31 -8.20 -3.86 26.30
N ARG A 32 -9.54 -3.79 26.20
CA ARG A 32 -10.29 -2.58 26.57
C ARG A 32 -10.04 -2.14 28.00
N MET A 33 -9.94 -3.08 28.95
CA MET A 33 -9.73 -2.77 30.37
C MET A 33 -8.36 -2.18 30.63
N GLU A 34 -7.32 -2.77 30.09
CA GLU A 34 -5.94 -2.29 30.24
C GLU A 34 -5.74 -0.93 29.57
N LEU A 35 -6.36 -0.71 28.40
CA LEU A 35 -6.31 0.58 27.68
C LEU A 35 -7.08 1.70 28.42
N SER A 36 -7.99 1.37 29.34
CA SER A 36 -8.73 2.34 30.17
C SER A 36 -8.00 2.73 31.48
N LEU A 37 -6.87 2.10 31.80
CA LEU A 37 -6.04 2.47 32.94
C LEU A 37 -5.45 3.89 32.80
N LEU A 38 -4.86 4.43 33.86
CA LEU A 38 -4.04 5.65 33.77
C LEU A 38 -2.91 5.45 32.74
N ALA A 39 -2.45 6.55 32.13
CA ALA A 39 -1.49 6.46 31.04
C ALA A 39 -0.19 5.76 31.44
N ASP A 40 0.33 6.09 32.62
CA ASP A 40 1.56 5.49 33.11
C ASP A 40 1.39 4.00 33.39
N ASP A 41 0.30 3.59 34.06
CA ASP A 41 0.02 2.17 34.34
C ASP A 41 -0.16 1.32 33.08
N ALA A 42 -0.76 1.89 32.04
CA ALA A 42 -0.95 1.20 30.76
C ALA A 42 0.39 1.15 29.97
N ALA A 43 1.18 2.22 30.00
CA ALA A 43 2.48 2.28 29.36
C ALA A 43 3.49 1.32 30.01
N ASP A 44 3.47 1.20 31.35
CA ASP A 44 4.32 0.24 32.08
C ASP A 44 4.07 -1.21 31.64
N ARG A 45 2.84 -1.55 31.22
CA ARG A 45 2.52 -2.89 30.71
C ARG A 45 3.14 -3.22 29.37
N ILE A 46 3.47 -2.21 28.57
CA ILE A 46 4.14 -2.37 27.27
C ILE A 46 5.59 -1.90 27.31
N ALA A 47 6.09 -1.55 28.48
CA ALA A 47 7.47 -1.13 28.67
C ALA A 47 8.46 -2.22 28.20
N GLY A 48 9.46 -1.79 27.41
CA GLY A 48 10.44 -2.70 26.80
C GLY A 48 9.98 -3.38 25.51
N ALA A 49 8.78 -3.05 24.97
CA ALA A 49 8.45 -3.37 23.60
C ALA A 49 9.27 -2.51 22.63
N ASP A 50 9.71 -3.11 21.53
CA ASP A 50 10.34 -2.37 20.43
C ASP A 50 9.28 -1.60 19.61
N VAL A 51 8.10 -2.24 19.40
CA VAL A 51 7.00 -1.72 18.59
C VAL A 51 5.66 -2.04 19.24
N ALA A 52 4.76 -1.07 19.30
CA ALA A 52 3.35 -1.28 19.61
C ALA A 52 2.54 -1.40 18.30
N VAL A 53 1.61 -2.35 18.24
CA VAL A 53 0.73 -2.57 17.07
C VAL A 53 -0.72 -2.40 17.49
N ASP A 54 -1.39 -1.40 16.92
CA ASP A 54 -2.75 -1.00 17.26
C ASP A 54 -3.77 -1.52 16.24
N PHE A 55 -4.69 -2.36 16.73
CA PHE A 55 -5.94 -2.76 16.08
C PHE A 55 -7.12 -2.61 17.04
N THR A 56 -7.36 -1.38 17.48
CA THR A 56 -8.43 -1.03 18.41
C THR A 56 -9.65 -0.41 17.70
N VAL A 57 -10.04 0.77 18.10
CA VAL A 57 -11.10 1.60 17.48
C VAL A 57 -10.56 3.02 17.27
N ALA A 58 -11.18 3.77 16.35
CA ALA A 58 -10.71 5.10 15.93
C ALA A 58 -10.40 6.04 17.10
N GLU A 59 -11.29 6.07 18.09
CA GLU A 59 -11.19 6.95 19.27
C GLU A 59 -10.01 6.61 20.19
N GLN A 60 -9.43 5.40 20.04
CA GLN A 60 -8.28 4.96 20.84
C GLN A 60 -6.93 5.30 20.19
N VAL A 61 -6.89 5.69 18.93
CA VAL A 61 -5.62 5.97 18.23
C VAL A 61 -4.77 7.05 18.92
N PRO A 62 -5.34 8.21 19.39
CA PRO A 62 -4.57 9.17 20.15
C PRO A 62 -3.96 8.60 21.43
N ARG A 63 -4.69 7.69 22.07
CA ARG A 63 -4.23 6.99 23.27
C ARG A 63 -3.09 6.01 22.95
N SER A 64 -3.17 5.29 21.85
CA SER A 64 -2.12 4.39 21.39
C SER A 64 -0.83 5.14 21.11
N VAL A 65 -0.90 6.34 20.52
CA VAL A 65 0.26 7.24 20.34
C VAL A 65 0.86 7.64 21.69
N GLU A 66 0.03 8.07 22.66
CA GLU A 66 0.49 8.41 24.00
C GLU A 66 1.21 7.26 24.71
N LEU A 67 0.62 6.07 24.66
CA LEU A 67 1.18 4.87 25.30
C LEU A 67 2.52 4.47 24.67
N ALA A 68 2.60 4.45 23.33
CA ALA A 68 3.83 4.14 22.62
C ALA A 68 4.95 5.15 22.93
N ALA A 69 4.62 6.46 22.96
CA ALA A 69 5.56 7.51 23.31
C ALA A 69 6.11 7.35 24.75
N ARG A 70 5.23 7.07 25.73
CA ARG A 70 5.62 6.86 27.13
C ARG A 70 6.47 5.60 27.31
N ALA A 71 6.16 4.54 26.59
CA ALA A 71 6.90 3.27 26.63
C ALA A 71 8.21 3.31 25.83
N GLY A 72 8.46 4.34 25.02
CA GLY A 72 9.62 4.42 24.14
C GLY A 72 9.60 3.36 23.04
N ALA A 73 8.44 3.12 22.43
CA ALA A 73 8.24 2.15 21.37
C ALA A 73 7.80 2.83 20.06
N ASP A 74 8.20 2.27 18.92
CA ASP A 74 7.61 2.62 17.63
C ASP A 74 6.14 2.17 17.57
N LEU A 75 5.34 2.71 16.61
CA LEU A 75 3.91 2.43 16.54
C LEU A 75 3.47 2.02 15.12
N VAL A 76 2.69 0.96 15.03
CA VAL A 76 1.96 0.58 13.82
C VAL A 76 0.47 0.70 14.10
N VAL A 77 -0.26 1.50 13.29
CA VAL A 77 -1.70 1.75 13.44
C VAL A 77 -2.46 1.12 12.29
N GLY A 78 -3.11 -0.01 12.54
CA GLY A 78 -4.01 -0.69 11.62
C GLY A 78 -5.49 -0.45 11.91
N THR A 79 -5.79 0.31 12.95
CA THR A 79 -7.14 0.80 13.25
C THR A 79 -7.63 1.71 12.12
N THR A 80 -8.89 1.58 11.73
CA THR A 80 -9.53 2.36 10.66
C THR A 80 -10.59 3.31 11.22
N GLY A 81 -11.08 4.26 10.40
CA GLY A 81 -12.16 5.18 10.77
C GLY A 81 -11.69 6.48 11.45
N TRP A 82 -10.42 6.83 11.32
CA TRP A 82 -9.82 8.10 11.79
C TRP A 82 -9.00 8.75 10.66
N HIS A 83 -8.61 10.00 10.83
CA HIS A 83 -7.78 10.72 9.87
C HIS A 83 -6.45 11.18 10.48
N PRO A 84 -5.33 11.08 9.73
CA PRO A 84 -3.99 11.41 10.26
C PRO A 84 -3.86 12.85 10.78
N HIS A 85 -4.60 13.80 10.20
CA HIS A 85 -4.60 15.21 10.63
C HIS A 85 -5.35 15.46 11.96
N GLU A 86 -6.10 14.47 12.45
CA GLU A 86 -6.83 14.52 13.73
C GLU A 86 -5.99 14.02 14.91
N VAL A 87 -4.80 13.45 14.64
CA VAL A 87 -3.94 12.82 15.65
C VAL A 87 -2.58 13.54 15.72
N ASP A 88 -2.19 13.91 16.91
CA ASP A 88 -0.87 14.53 17.16
C ASP A 88 0.19 13.45 17.45
N PHE A 89 1.08 13.26 16.50
CA PHE A 89 2.17 12.27 16.60
C PHE A 89 3.46 12.86 17.22
N ARG A 90 3.51 14.16 17.53
CA ARG A 90 4.75 14.85 17.98
C ARG A 90 5.35 14.22 19.23
N ALA A 91 4.53 13.81 20.20
CA ALA A 91 5.04 13.18 21.42
C ALA A 91 5.90 11.93 21.12
N LEU A 92 5.64 11.24 20.03
CA LEU A 92 6.35 10.05 19.60
C LEU A 92 7.52 10.39 18.67
N THR A 93 7.29 11.25 17.67
CA THR A 93 8.31 11.61 16.68
C THR A 93 9.42 12.49 17.22
N ASP A 94 9.13 13.42 18.15
CA ASP A 94 10.12 14.26 18.81
C ASP A 94 11.05 13.45 19.72
N ALA A 95 10.56 12.28 20.22
CA ALA A 95 11.37 11.32 20.97
C ALA A 95 12.21 10.40 20.04
N GLY A 96 12.14 10.59 18.73
CA GLY A 96 12.91 9.82 17.72
C GLY A 96 12.25 8.51 17.29
N HIS A 97 11.01 8.25 17.72
CA HIS A 97 10.25 7.06 17.33
C HIS A 97 9.46 7.28 16.05
N GLY A 98 9.09 6.18 15.40
CA GLY A 98 8.34 6.18 14.16
C GLY A 98 6.92 5.67 14.29
N VAL A 99 6.07 6.11 13.36
CA VAL A 99 4.70 5.65 13.19
C VAL A 99 4.51 5.15 11.77
N VAL A 100 3.92 3.95 11.61
CA VAL A 100 3.34 3.51 10.33
C VAL A 100 1.84 3.40 10.51
N TYR A 101 1.08 4.02 9.63
CA TYR A 101 -0.36 3.84 9.58
C TYR A 101 -0.83 3.40 8.20
N GLY A 102 -1.97 2.73 8.15
CA GLY A 102 -2.58 2.31 6.89
C GLY A 102 -4.02 1.86 7.06
N HIS A 103 -4.84 2.13 6.05
CA HIS A 103 -6.22 1.65 6.00
C HIS A 103 -6.32 0.17 5.65
N ASN A 104 -5.24 -0.39 5.07
CA ASN A 104 -5.18 -1.79 4.65
C ASN A 104 -3.73 -2.28 4.68
N PHE A 105 -3.44 -3.26 5.52
CA PHE A 105 -2.12 -3.87 5.65
C PHE A 105 -1.92 -5.12 4.79
N SER A 106 -2.82 -5.42 3.86
CA SER A 106 -2.64 -6.57 2.97
C SER A 106 -1.61 -6.28 1.88
N LEU A 107 -0.44 -6.92 1.95
CA LEU A 107 0.57 -6.85 0.89
C LEU A 107 0.00 -7.28 -0.47
N GLY A 108 -0.90 -8.28 -0.49
CA GLY A 108 -1.57 -8.73 -1.70
C GLY A 108 -2.45 -7.66 -2.35
N VAL A 109 -3.16 -6.85 -1.55
CA VAL A 109 -3.94 -5.71 -2.04
C VAL A 109 -3.04 -4.66 -2.67
N HIS A 110 -1.90 -4.33 -2.05
CA HIS A 110 -0.96 -3.34 -2.62
C HIS A 110 -0.32 -3.82 -3.92
N VAL A 111 -0.02 -5.11 -4.05
CA VAL A 111 0.41 -5.72 -5.33
C VAL A 111 -0.71 -5.62 -6.36
N PHE A 112 -1.93 -5.95 -5.98
CA PHE A 112 -3.11 -5.89 -6.84
C PHE A 112 -3.37 -4.47 -7.36
N VAL A 113 -3.35 -3.46 -6.49
CA VAL A 113 -3.53 -2.03 -6.86
C VAL A 113 -2.49 -1.59 -7.89
N ARG A 114 -1.22 -1.94 -7.69
CA ARG A 114 -0.15 -1.57 -8.64
C ARG A 114 -0.32 -2.25 -10.00
N LEU A 115 -0.70 -3.52 -10.01
CA LEU A 115 -1.01 -4.24 -11.25
C LEU A 115 -2.23 -3.64 -11.94
N ALA A 116 -3.27 -3.27 -11.19
CA ALA A 116 -4.49 -2.65 -11.71
C ALA A 116 -4.20 -1.29 -12.35
N ARG A 117 -3.38 -0.44 -11.71
CA ARG A 117 -2.93 0.83 -12.30
C ARG A 117 -2.20 0.62 -13.63
N GLU A 118 -1.22 -0.28 -13.64
CA GLU A 118 -0.46 -0.55 -14.87
C GLU A 118 -1.35 -1.15 -15.97
N ALA A 119 -2.28 -2.05 -15.61
CA ALA A 119 -3.24 -2.60 -16.57
C ALA A 119 -4.17 -1.53 -17.14
N ALA A 120 -4.70 -0.62 -16.31
CA ALA A 120 -5.52 0.51 -16.74
C ALA A 120 -4.74 1.42 -17.70
N ARG A 121 -3.51 1.79 -17.36
CA ARG A 121 -2.62 2.60 -18.21
C ARG A 121 -2.34 1.95 -19.57
N LEU A 122 -2.09 0.64 -19.58
CA LEU A 122 -1.84 -0.09 -20.82
C LEU A 122 -3.10 -0.21 -21.69
N ALA A 123 -4.24 -0.50 -21.07
CA ALA A 123 -5.54 -0.56 -21.75
C ALA A 123 -5.93 0.78 -22.36
N ASP A 124 -5.73 1.89 -21.63
CA ASP A 124 -5.94 3.24 -22.11
C ASP A 124 -5.02 3.59 -23.29
N ALA A 125 -3.75 3.20 -23.23
CA ALA A 125 -2.79 3.43 -24.29
C ALA A 125 -3.13 2.66 -25.59
N VAL A 126 -3.65 1.42 -25.48
CA VAL A 126 -4.13 0.64 -26.62
C VAL A 126 -5.46 1.18 -27.14
N GLY A 127 -6.33 1.61 -26.23
CA GLY A 127 -7.68 2.10 -26.52
C GLY A 127 -8.70 0.98 -26.71
N GLY A 128 -9.99 1.34 -26.64
CA GLY A 128 -11.11 0.43 -26.91
C GLY A 128 -11.49 -0.48 -25.75
N TYR A 129 -10.99 -0.23 -24.54
CA TYR A 129 -11.39 -0.91 -23.31
C TYR A 129 -12.23 -0.01 -22.41
N ASP A 130 -13.32 -0.55 -21.89
CA ASP A 130 -14.13 0.04 -20.83
C ASP A 130 -13.77 -0.60 -19.48
N ALA A 131 -13.57 0.22 -18.44
CA ALA A 131 -13.12 -0.25 -17.15
C ALA A 131 -14.23 -0.25 -16.10
N HIS A 132 -14.24 -1.26 -15.22
CA HIS A 132 -15.11 -1.31 -14.05
C HIS A 132 -14.40 -1.97 -12.86
N VAL A 133 -14.93 -1.77 -11.65
CA VAL A 133 -14.47 -2.41 -10.42
C VAL A 133 -15.61 -3.13 -9.75
N ASP A 134 -15.41 -4.41 -9.40
CA ASP A 134 -16.37 -5.21 -8.64
C ASP A 134 -15.79 -5.69 -7.33
N GLU A 135 -16.62 -5.80 -6.29
CA GLU A 135 -16.19 -6.38 -5.03
C GLU A 135 -17.26 -7.27 -4.38
N VAL A 136 -16.81 -8.30 -3.68
CA VAL A 136 -17.66 -9.21 -2.94
C VAL A 136 -17.13 -9.36 -1.51
N HIS A 137 -17.98 -9.14 -0.51
CA HIS A 137 -17.68 -9.38 0.91
C HIS A 137 -18.80 -10.12 1.62
N HIS A 138 -18.51 -10.55 2.84
CA HIS A 138 -19.48 -11.21 3.72
C HIS A 138 -20.68 -10.32 4.02
N ARG A 139 -21.81 -10.93 4.33
CA ARG A 139 -23.11 -10.28 4.60
C ARG A 139 -23.09 -9.24 5.74
N HIS A 140 -22.11 -9.32 6.64
CA HIS A 140 -21.99 -8.47 7.83
C HIS A 140 -21.16 -7.20 7.60
N LYS A 141 -20.63 -6.98 6.37
CA LYS A 141 -19.88 -5.77 6.02
C LYS A 141 -20.86 -4.64 5.70
N SER A 142 -20.80 -3.57 6.50
CA SER A 142 -21.77 -2.45 6.44
C SER A 142 -21.46 -1.43 5.33
N ASP A 143 -20.19 -1.17 5.08
CA ASP A 143 -19.76 -0.23 4.03
C ASP A 143 -19.85 -0.90 2.65
N HIS A 144 -20.41 -0.19 1.67
CA HIS A 144 -20.50 -0.60 0.27
C HIS A 144 -20.53 0.66 -0.62
N PRO A 145 -19.57 0.76 -1.58
CA PRO A 145 -18.43 -0.13 -1.77
C PRO A 145 -17.46 -0.14 -0.60
N SER A 146 -16.65 -1.21 -0.52
CA SER A 146 -15.60 -1.31 0.49
C SER A 146 -14.53 -0.22 0.30
N GLY A 147 -13.89 0.20 1.40
CA GLY A 147 -12.77 1.14 1.33
C GLY A 147 -11.66 0.70 0.37
N THR A 148 -11.39 -0.61 0.28
CA THR A 148 -10.42 -1.18 -0.67
C THR A 148 -10.87 -1.04 -2.12
N ALA A 149 -12.15 -1.29 -2.43
CA ALA A 149 -12.67 -1.13 -3.79
C ALA A 149 -12.61 0.33 -4.25
N LEU A 150 -12.99 1.26 -3.37
CA LEU A 150 -12.87 2.70 -3.62
C LEU A 150 -11.41 3.15 -3.78
N HIS A 151 -10.48 2.57 -3.00
CA HIS A 151 -9.06 2.85 -3.15
C HIS A 151 -8.55 2.39 -4.51
N VAL A 152 -8.85 1.15 -4.93
CA VAL A 152 -8.51 0.63 -6.25
C VAL A 152 -9.05 1.52 -7.36
N ALA A 153 -10.33 1.90 -7.28
CA ALA A 153 -10.96 2.75 -8.29
C ALA A 153 -10.30 4.13 -8.38
N ARG A 154 -9.96 4.76 -7.25
CA ARG A 154 -9.24 6.05 -7.22
C ARG A 154 -7.84 5.97 -7.79
N GLU A 155 -7.17 4.82 -7.63
CA GLU A 155 -5.82 4.60 -8.16
C GLU A 155 -5.81 4.33 -9.67
N ILE A 156 -6.86 3.71 -10.23
CA ILE A 156 -6.93 3.44 -11.67
C ILE A 156 -7.58 4.58 -12.46
N LEU A 157 -8.48 5.37 -11.86
CA LEU A 157 -9.21 6.45 -12.54
C LEU A 157 -8.29 7.47 -13.25
N PRO A 158 -7.18 7.95 -12.64
CA PRO A 158 -6.27 8.87 -13.32
C PRO A 158 -5.53 8.29 -14.53
N GLU A 159 -5.50 6.97 -14.66
CA GLU A 159 -4.84 6.26 -15.76
C GLU A 159 -5.78 6.05 -16.98
N LEU A 160 -7.06 6.42 -16.85
CA LEU A 160 -8.11 6.23 -17.86
C LEU A 160 -8.59 7.60 -18.37
N ARG A 161 -8.19 7.99 -19.59
CA ARG A 161 -8.51 9.31 -20.18
C ARG A 161 -10.01 9.52 -20.40
N ASP A 162 -10.73 8.47 -20.75
CA ASP A 162 -12.16 8.53 -21.06
C ASP A 162 -13.04 8.43 -19.80
N LYS A 163 -12.47 8.16 -18.62
CA LYS A 163 -13.18 8.11 -17.34
C LYS A 163 -12.87 9.36 -16.51
N THR A 164 -13.88 10.17 -16.26
CA THR A 164 -13.75 11.43 -15.52
C THR A 164 -14.45 11.43 -14.17
N ARG A 165 -15.30 10.41 -13.92
CA ARG A 165 -16.14 10.30 -12.73
C ARG A 165 -16.06 8.91 -12.14
N LEU A 166 -16.28 8.84 -10.82
CA LEU A 166 -16.43 7.61 -10.06
C LEU A 166 -17.87 7.52 -9.55
N ALA A 167 -18.51 6.38 -9.71
CA ALA A 167 -19.80 6.09 -9.13
C ALA A 167 -19.75 4.85 -8.24
N ASP A 168 -20.39 4.94 -7.07
CA ASP A 168 -20.53 3.88 -6.07
C ASP A 168 -21.86 3.13 -6.26
N GLY A 169 -21.88 2.21 -7.20
CA GLY A 169 -23.03 1.39 -7.53
C GLY A 169 -23.21 1.18 -9.02
N PRO A 170 -24.19 0.36 -9.42
CA PRO A 170 -24.53 0.14 -10.83
C PRO A 170 -25.18 1.40 -11.43
N PRO A 171 -25.11 1.56 -12.77
CA PRO A 171 -25.78 2.66 -13.45
C PRO A 171 -27.31 2.55 -13.34
N GLU A 172 -27.97 3.70 -13.21
CA GLU A 172 -29.43 3.80 -13.39
C GLU A 172 -29.76 3.90 -14.89
N GLY A 173 -29.92 2.76 -15.57
CA GLY A 173 -30.18 2.68 -17.00
C GLY A 173 -28.92 2.35 -17.81
N VAL A 174 -28.72 3.02 -18.95
CA VAL A 174 -27.54 2.84 -19.80
C VAL A 174 -26.30 3.44 -19.10
N ALA A 175 -25.23 2.66 -19.02
CA ALA A 175 -23.99 3.12 -18.39
C ALA A 175 -23.42 4.34 -19.13
N ASP A 176 -23.00 5.35 -18.34
CA ASP A 176 -22.30 6.50 -18.86
C ASP A 176 -20.83 6.10 -19.14
N PRO A 177 -20.33 6.24 -20.37
CA PRO A 177 -18.98 5.84 -20.75
C PRO A 177 -17.88 6.62 -20.02
N GLU A 178 -18.15 7.84 -19.54
CA GLU A 178 -17.19 8.63 -18.78
C GLU A 178 -17.11 8.27 -17.28
N THR A 179 -17.94 7.33 -16.82
CA THR A 179 -18.02 6.96 -15.41
C THR A 179 -17.38 5.60 -15.13
N LEU A 180 -16.45 5.55 -14.16
CA LEU A 180 -15.92 4.31 -13.59
C LEU A 180 -16.88 3.83 -12.50
N TYR A 181 -17.58 2.73 -12.75
CA TYR A 181 -18.52 2.14 -11.80
C TYR A 181 -17.82 1.19 -10.84
N VAL A 182 -18.19 1.28 -9.55
CA VAL A 182 -17.76 0.33 -8.50
C VAL A 182 -18.98 -0.39 -7.98
N THR A 183 -19.08 -1.68 -8.24
CA THR A 183 -20.22 -2.49 -7.79
C THR A 183 -19.87 -3.40 -6.62
N SER A 184 -20.86 -3.67 -5.78
CA SER A 184 -20.67 -4.38 -4.51
C SER A 184 -21.67 -5.51 -4.34
N VAL A 185 -21.18 -6.69 -3.96
CA VAL A 185 -22.01 -7.83 -3.56
C VAL A 185 -21.75 -8.17 -2.09
N ARG A 186 -22.82 -8.46 -1.34
CA ARG A 186 -22.77 -8.94 0.05
C ARG A 186 -23.39 -10.33 0.11
N ALA A 187 -22.53 -11.36 0.37
CA ALA A 187 -22.97 -12.75 0.37
C ALA A 187 -22.11 -13.63 1.27
N GLY A 188 -22.72 -14.58 1.95
CA GLY A 188 -22.03 -15.61 2.73
C GLY A 188 -21.04 -15.04 3.75
N GLU A 189 -19.87 -15.68 3.81
CA GLU A 189 -18.75 -15.33 4.69
C GLU A 189 -17.49 -14.97 3.89
N VAL A 190 -17.65 -14.43 2.68
CA VAL A 190 -16.54 -14.08 1.78
C VAL A 190 -15.62 -13.04 2.45
N PRO A 191 -14.33 -13.34 2.65
CA PRO A 191 -13.41 -12.41 3.34
C PRO A 191 -13.16 -11.10 2.58
N GLY A 192 -13.19 -11.17 1.24
CA GLY A 192 -13.03 -10.04 0.34
C GLY A 192 -12.48 -10.47 -1.01
N ILE A 193 -13.20 -10.12 -2.05
CA ILE A 193 -12.80 -10.28 -3.46
C ILE A 193 -12.87 -8.91 -4.09
N HIS A 194 -11.86 -8.57 -4.89
CA HIS A 194 -11.83 -7.34 -5.69
C HIS A 194 -11.43 -7.70 -7.11
N VAL A 195 -12.14 -7.16 -8.07
CA VAL A 195 -11.91 -7.39 -9.50
C VAL A 195 -11.82 -6.05 -10.20
N VAL A 196 -10.83 -5.91 -11.08
CA VAL A 196 -10.78 -4.85 -12.09
C VAL A 196 -10.98 -5.51 -13.44
N GLY A 197 -12.07 -5.19 -14.11
CA GLY A 197 -12.39 -5.63 -15.46
C GLY A 197 -12.07 -4.54 -16.47
N LEU A 198 -11.49 -4.94 -17.59
CA LEU A 198 -11.20 -4.11 -18.75
C LEU A 198 -11.87 -4.81 -19.95
N GLU A 199 -13.00 -4.28 -20.38
CA GLU A 199 -13.88 -4.89 -21.38
C GLU A 199 -13.61 -4.31 -22.76
N GLY A 200 -13.07 -5.10 -23.67
CA GLY A 200 -12.84 -4.75 -25.07
C GLY A 200 -13.90 -5.34 -25.99
N ALA A 201 -13.95 -4.87 -27.25
CA ALA A 201 -14.88 -5.41 -28.26
C ALA A 201 -14.56 -6.86 -28.67
N HIS A 202 -13.34 -7.31 -28.45
CA HIS A 202 -12.83 -8.61 -28.94
C HIS A 202 -12.32 -9.52 -27.82
N ASP A 203 -12.00 -8.97 -26.68
CA ASP A 203 -11.48 -9.68 -25.52
C ASP A 203 -11.75 -8.94 -24.23
N ARG A 204 -11.41 -9.56 -23.13
CA ARG A 204 -11.51 -9.02 -21.77
C ARG A 204 -10.21 -9.30 -21.03
N VAL A 205 -9.74 -8.31 -20.28
CA VAL A 205 -8.68 -8.50 -19.30
C VAL A 205 -9.26 -8.35 -17.90
N GLU A 206 -8.99 -9.31 -17.03
CA GLU A 206 -9.47 -9.30 -15.65
C GLU A 206 -8.30 -9.47 -14.68
N LEU A 207 -8.22 -8.57 -13.71
CA LEU A 207 -7.37 -8.75 -12.54
C LEU A 207 -8.24 -9.05 -11.33
N ARG A 208 -7.89 -10.10 -10.59
CA ARG A 208 -8.64 -10.55 -9.43
C ARG A 208 -7.73 -10.73 -8.22
N HIS A 209 -8.13 -10.13 -7.11
CA HIS A 209 -7.56 -10.37 -5.78
C HIS A 209 -8.63 -11.01 -4.89
N GLU A 210 -8.25 -12.07 -4.17
CA GLU A 210 -9.11 -12.73 -3.20
C GLU A 210 -8.34 -12.94 -1.90
N ALA A 211 -8.85 -12.37 -0.81
CA ALA A 211 -8.35 -12.62 0.52
C ALA A 211 -8.80 -14.02 0.98
N ARG A 212 -7.88 -14.88 1.40
CA ARG A 212 -8.21 -16.21 1.95
C ARG A 212 -8.51 -16.16 3.44
N SER A 213 -7.88 -15.24 4.15
CA SER A 213 -8.04 -15.04 5.60
C SER A 213 -7.55 -13.65 6.00
N ARG A 214 -7.64 -13.34 7.30
CA ARG A 214 -7.07 -12.12 7.86
C ARG A 214 -5.56 -12.18 8.08
N SER A 215 -4.93 -13.36 7.96
CA SER A 215 -3.48 -13.51 8.16
C SER A 215 -2.64 -12.67 7.21
N GLY A 216 -3.13 -12.39 5.98
CA GLY A 216 -2.47 -11.49 5.03
C GLY A 216 -2.29 -10.06 5.56
N PHE A 217 -3.29 -9.55 6.28
CA PHE A 217 -3.23 -8.23 6.92
C PHE A 217 -2.30 -8.24 8.14
N ALA A 218 -2.36 -9.30 8.94
CA ALA A 218 -1.51 -9.49 10.11
C ALA A 218 -0.02 -9.55 9.73
N ARG A 219 0.33 -10.30 8.68
CA ARG A 219 1.69 -10.35 8.14
C ARG A 219 2.18 -9.00 7.63
N GLY A 220 1.33 -8.21 7.01
CA GLY A 220 1.67 -6.85 6.60
C GLY A 220 1.91 -5.93 7.79
N ALA A 221 1.11 -6.04 8.86
CA ALA A 221 1.35 -5.29 10.08
C ALA A 221 2.68 -5.66 10.76
N VAL A 222 3.05 -6.95 10.77
CA VAL A 222 4.36 -7.42 11.25
C VAL A 222 5.49 -6.87 10.36
N ALA A 223 5.33 -6.90 9.03
CA ALA A 223 6.31 -6.33 8.11
C ALA A 223 6.49 -4.80 8.32
N ALA A 224 5.40 -4.08 8.61
CA ALA A 224 5.47 -2.67 8.98
C ALA A 224 6.22 -2.46 10.31
N ALA A 225 5.97 -3.33 11.31
CA ALA A 225 6.67 -3.30 12.58
C ALA A 225 8.18 -3.58 12.43
N GLU A 226 8.57 -4.50 11.55
CA GLU A 226 9.97 -4.73 11.20
C GLU A 226 10.60 -3.52 10.49
N TRP A 227 9.84 -2.92 9.58
CA TRP A 227 10.31 -1.81 8.75
C TRP A 227 10.52 -0.53 9.55
N ILE A 228 9.63 -0.22 10.52
CA ILE A 228 9.65 1.06 11.27
C ILE A 228 10.81 1.15 12.26
N ARG A 229 11.34 0.02 12.70
CA ARG A 229 12.40 0.01 13.72
C ARG A 229 13.60 0.90 13.39
N GLY A 230 13.85 1.85 14.27
CA GLY A 230 14.94 2.83 14.11
C GLY A 230 14.70 3.88 13.02
N ARG A 231 13.46 4.03 12.56
CA ARG A 231 13.03 5.05 11.61
C ARG A 231 12.10 6.03 12.33
N GLY A 232 12.56 7.24 12.56
CA GLY A 232 11.69 8.29 13.10
C GLY A 232 10.71 8.82 12.05
N GLY A 233 9.66 9.50 12.53
CA GLY A 233 8.70 10.18 11.66
C GLY A 233 7.39 9.42 11.44
N VAL A 234 6.51 9.98 10.62
CA VAL A 234 5.19 9.44 10.32
C VAL A 234 5.18 8.94 8.88
N HIS A 235 4.86 7.68 8.70
CA HIS A 235 4.91 6.96 7.44
C HIS A 235 3.59 6.27 7.12
N THR A 236 3.31 6.11 5.85
CA THR A 236 2.19 5.31 5.36
C THR A 236 2.61 3.86 5.11
N PHE A 237 1.68 2.94 5.15
CA PHE A 237 1.97 1.56 4.75
C PHE A 237 2.32 1.42 3.26
N ASP A 238 1.87 2.36 2.40
CA ASP A 238 2.26 2.42 1.00
C ASP A 238 3.77 2.67 0.83
N GLU A 239 4.36 3.53 1.68
CA GLU A 239 5.82 3.77 1.71
C GLU A 239 6.57 2.52 2.14
N VAL A 240 6.06 1.77 3.13
CA VAL A 240 6.62 0.49 3.54
C VAL A 240 6.66 -0.49 2.36
N VAL A 241 5.53 -0.63 1.67
CA VAL A 241 5.43 -1.54 0.50
C VAL A 241 6.35 -1.10 -0.63
N ALA A 242 6.47 0.21 -0.87
CA ALA A 242 7.38 0.75 -1.88
C ALA A 242 8.83 0.34 -1.60
N ASP A 243 9.31 0.60 -0.37
CA ASP A 243 10.67 0.26 0.05
C ASP A 243 10.94 -1.26 0.00
N LEU A 244 9.99 -2.09 0.43
CA LEU A 244 10.10 -3.55 0.36
C LEU A 244 10.25 -4.08 -1.08
N LEU A 245 9.56 -3.48 -2.03
CA LEU A 245 9.64 -3.87 -3.44
C LEU A 245 10.95 -3.40 -4.08
N ASP A 246 11.43 -2.21 -3.73
CA ASP A 246 12.68 -1.66 -4.27
C ASP A 246 13.91 -2.43 -3.76
N ARG A 247 13.93 -2.81 -2.49
CA ARG A 247 14.98 -3.67 -1.91
C ARG A 247 15.07 -5.01 -2.62
N ARG A 248 13.96 -5.69 -2.87
CA ARG A 248 13.95 -6.97 -3.60
C ARG A 248 14.40 -6.84 -5.04
N ARG A 249 14.19 -5.67 -5.69
CA ARG A 249 14.74 -5.41 -7.02
C ARG A 249 16.25 -5.23 -7.01
N ALA A 250 16.78 -4.55 -6.00
CA ALA A 250 18.22 -4.37 -5.82
C ALA A 250 18.95 -5.69 -5.56
N ASP A 251 18.32 -6.60 -4.80
CA ASP A 251 18.85 -7.92 -4.44
C ASP A 251 18.65 -8.99 -5.53
N ALA A 252 17.95 -8.68 -6.63
CA ALA A 252 17.74 -9.63 -7.71
C ALA A 252 19.04 -9.95 -8.44
N PRO A 253 19.42 -11.23 -8.63
CA PRO A 253 20.61 -11.61 -9.35
C PRO A 253 20.48 -11.17 -10.81
N GLY A 254 21.28 -10.16 -11.21
CA GLY A 254 21.28 -9.59 -12.56
C GLY A 254 21.07 -8.09 -12.68
N SER A 255 20.85 -7.36 -11.58
CA SER A 255 20.71 -5.89 -11.59
C SER A 255 22.05 -5.14 -11.56
N SER A 256 23.15 -5.74 -12.07
CA SER A 256 24.40 -4.99 -12.26
C SER A 256 24.16 -3.92 -13.33
N GLN A 257 24.10 -2.68 -12.89
CA GLN A 257 24.14 -1.50 -13.75
C GLN A 257 25.28 -1.65 -14.74
N THR A 258 24.98 -1.76 -16.02
CA THR A 258 25.92 -1.47 -17.10
C THR A 258 26.21 0.02 -17.05
N SER A 259 27.15 0.41 -16.19
CA SER A 259 27.79 1.70 -16.26
C SER A 259 28.58 1.74 -17.58
N GLY A 260 27.99 2.30 -18.62
CA GLY A 260 28.62 2.57 -19.87
C GLY A 260 29.83 3.50 -19.66
N ARG A 261 31.01 2.91 -19.54
CA ARG A 261 32.27 3.62 -19.76
C ARG A 261 32.36 3.87 -21.25
N THR A 262 31.93 5.02 -21.72
CA THR A 262 32.37 5.59 -22.97
C THR A 262 33.81 6.09 -22.78
N SER A 263 34.76 5.20 -23.01
CA SER A 263 36.15 5.61 -23.22
C SER A 263 36.23 6.34 -24.55
N GLY A 264 36.45 7.65 -24.50
CA GLY A 264 36.75 8.45 -25.67
C GLY A 264 38.11 8.03 -26.27
N ALA A 265 38.06 7.31 -27.36
CA ALA A 265 39.19 7.15 -28.24
C ALA A 265 39.25 8.37 -29.17
N ARG A 266 40.23 9.24 -28.96
CA ARG A 266 40.65 10.27 -29.91
C ARG A 266 41.35 9.55 -31.06
N GLU A 267 40.74 9.45 -32.22
CA GLU A 267 41.42 9.16 -33.46
C GLU A 267 42.01 10.44 -34.04
N LYS A 268 43.34 10.41 -34.24
CA LYS A 268 44.11 11.41 -34.98
C LYS A 268 43.87 11.23 -36.48
N GLY A 269 43.42 12.27 -37.16
CA GLY A 269 43.37 12.32 -38.61
C GLY A 269 44.76 12.43 -39.26
N PRO A 270 44.94 11.87 -40.46
CA PRO A 270 46.15 12.12 -41.28
C PRO A 270 46.01 13.38 -42.15
N PRO A 271 47.11 13.94 -42.62
CA PRO A 271 47.22 15.26 -43.27
C PRO A 271 46.91 15.20 -44.77
N GLY A 272 46.59 16.37 -45.31
CA GLY A 272 46.10 16.70 -46.61
C GLY A 272 46.90 16.36 -47.87
N SER A 273 46.20 16.46 -48.98
CA SER A 273 46.79 16.94 -50.26
C SER A 273 45.65 17.47 -51.15
N SER A 274 45.72 18.73 -51.40
CA SER A 274 45.76 19.52 -52.63
C SER A 274 44.98 19.07 -53.88
N GLN A 275 44.15 20.02 -54.34
CA GLN A 275 43.88 20.46 -55.73
C GLN A 275 43.23 19.45 -56.71
N GLU A 276 42.18 19.78 -57.32
CA GLU A 276 42.08 20.53 -58.58
C GLU A 276 40.69 20.87 -59.01
N GLU A 277 40.60 21.96 -59.60
CA GLU A 277 39.60 22.72 -60.31
C GLU A 277 38.91 21.98 -61.52
N VAL A 278 37.88 22.59 -62.06
CA VAL A 278 37.24 22.45 -63.39
C VAL A 278 35.88 21.74 -63.33
N GLY A 279 34.74 22.36 -63.57
CA GLY A 279 34.38 23.32 -64.54
C GLY A 279 32.99 22.96 -65.11
N ARG A 280 32.08 23.93 -65.01
CA ARG A 280 31.00 24.27 -65.95
C ARG A 280 29.94 23.30 -66.44
N ARG A 281 28.70 23.85 -66.32
CA ARG A 281 27.54 23.82 -67.24
C ARG A 281 26.65 22.61 -67.13
N GLY A 282 25.37 22.72 -66.92
CA GLY A 282 24.38 23.60 -67.50
C GLY A 282 23.26 22.72 -68.07
N ALA A 283 22.13 22.84 -67.59
CA ALA A 283 20.78 22.81 -68.17
C ALA A 283 19.75 22.57 -67.08
#